data_e2e0553a19f2f221be32a5b75fefc5ee
#
_entry.id   e2e0553a19f2f221be32a5b75fefc5ee
#
_cell.length_a   1.000
_cell.length_b   1.000
_cell.length_c   1.000
_cell.angle_alpha   90.00
_cell.angle_beta   90.00
_cell.angle_gamma   90.00
#
_symmetry.space_group_name_H-M   'P 1'
#
loop_
_entity.id
_entity.type
_entity.pdbx_description
1 polymer ?
#
loop_
_entity_poly.entity_id
_entity_poly.type
_entity_poly.pdbx_seq_one_letter_code
_entity_poly.pdbx_strand_id
1 'polypeptide(L)'
;MRAMNIRLPFLKKTTSVNVVRLHGLIGTGGRSALNDAAFSPVIERAFSKGKPAAVAISVNSPGGSPVQSSLIGSRIRRLSEEKEIPVFAFIEDVAASGGYWLASCADEIFADPASIVGSIGVISAGFGLQDLIARYGIERRVYTAGKSKSMLDPFREEKQEDIDRLK
;
A
#
# COMPACT_ATOMS: atom_id res chain seq x y z
N MET A 1 -24.92 -35.06 19.91
CA MET A 1 -24.68 -34.39 21.20
C MET A 1 -24.69 -32.89 20.99
N ARG A 2 -25.69 -32.15 21.47
CA ARG A 2 -25.72 -30.67 21.41
C ARG A 2 -24.80 -30.11 22.49
N ALA A 3 -23.79 -29.38 22.11
CA ALA A 3 -22.94 -28.65 23.08
C ALA A 3 -23.79 -27.61 23.80
N MET A 4 -23.92 -27.80 25.09
CA MET A 4 -24.64 -26.88 26.00
C MET A 4 -23.77 -25.64 26.22
N ASN A 5 -24.12 -24.50 25.63
CA ASN A 5 -23.45 -23.20 25.85
C ASN A 5 -23.83 -22.73 27.27
N ILE A 6 -22.99 -23.03 28.26
CA ILE A 6 -23.12 -22.49 29.62
C ILE A 6 -22.64 -21.05 29.59
N ARG A 7 -23.57 -20.09 29.52
CA ARG A 7 -23.29 -18.68 29.74
C ARG A 7 -23.14 -18.44 31.24
N LEU A 8 -21.93 -18.25 31.71
CA LEU A 8 -21.67 -17.80 33.08
C LEU A 8 -22.06 -16.31 33.19
N PRO A 9 -23.04 -15.94 34.04
CA PRO A 9 -23.62 -14.59 34.05
C PRO A 9 -22.72 -13.47 34.59
N PHE A 10 -21.52 -13.79 35.04
CA PHE A 10 -20.57 -12.85 35.65
C PHE A 10 -19.35 -12.51 34.81
N LEU A 11 -19.19 -13.07 33.59
CA LEU A 11 -18.12 -12.67 32.69
C LEU A 11 -18.50 -11.36 32.01
N LYS A 12 -17.91 -10.24 32.46
CA LYS A 12 -17.95 -8.96 31.75
C LYS A 12 -17.49 -9.22 30.32
N LYS A 13 -18.30 -8.84 29.34
CA LYS A 13 -17.95 -8.90 27.92
C LYS A 13 -16.75 -7.99 27.73
N THR A 14 -15.54 -8.56 27.63
CA THR A 14 -14.32 -7.79 27.38
C THR A 14 -14.40 -7.23 25.96
N THR A 15 -14.33 -5.92 25.86
CA THR A 15 -14.18 -5.23 24.56
C THR A 15 -12.81 -5.59 24.02
N SER A 16 -12.76 -6.11 22.79
CA SER A 16 -11.51 -6.46 22.12
C SER A 16 -11.24 -5.52 20.95
N VAL A 17 -9.98 -5.19 20.74
CA VAL A 17 -9.47 -4.52 19.56
C VAL A 17 -8.51 -5.48 18.86
N ASN A 18 -8.73 -5.72 17.58
CA ASN A 18 -7.82 -6.56 16.79
C ASN A 18 -6.79 -5.66 16.10
N VAL A 19 -5.54 -6.13 16.06
CA VAL A 19 -4.41 -5.37 15.49
C VAL A 19 -3.94 -6.03 14.21
N VAL A 20 -3.80 -5.23 13.14
CA VAL A 20 -3.13 -5.62 11.88
C VAL A 20 -1.85 -4.82 11.76
N ARG A 21 -0.72 -5.50 11.60
CA ARG A 21 0.58 -4.86 11.39
C ARG A 21 0.90 -4.79 9.91
N LEU A 22 1.05 -3.57 9.39
CA LEU A 22 1.39 -3.26 8.01
C LEU A 22 2.81 -2.68 7.97
N HIS A 23 3.80 -3.57 8.08
CA HIS A 23 5.21 -3.21 8.22
C HIS A 23 6.02 -3.67 7.01
N GLY A 24 6.89 -2.80 6.49
CA GLY A 24 7.81 -3.08 5.40
C GLY A 24 7.41 -2.49 4.05
N LEU A 25 8.09 -2.91 3.00
CA LEU A 25 7.89 -2.41 1.64
C LEU A 25 6.61 -2.97 1.03
N ILE A 26 5.82 -2.10 0.37
CA ILE A 26 4.61 -2.51 -0.33
C ILE A 26 4.96 -2.97 -1.75
N GLY A 27 4.59 -4.21 -2.10
CA GLY A 27 4.89 -4.75 -3.42
C GLY A 27 4.63 -6.24 -3.56
N THR A 28 4.87 -6.78 -4.75
CA THR A 28 4.66 -8.21 -5.06
C THR A 28 5.94 -9.04 -4.99
N GLY A 29 7.08 -8.41 -4.77
CA GLY A 29 8.40 -9.07 -4.72
C GLY A 29 8.87 -9.36 -3.30
N GLY A 30 9.17 -10.62 -3.01
CA GLY A 30 9.77 -11.07 -1.75
C GLY A 30 8.78 -11.58 -0.70
N ARG A 31 9.29 -12.42 0.22
CA ARG A 31 8.47 -13.10 1.25
C ARG A 31 7.88 -12.17 2.32
N SER A 32 8.44 -10.98 2.48
CA SER A 32 8.03 -10.00 3.50
C SER A 32 7.37 -8.75 2.93
N ALA A 33 7.08 -8.72 1.63
CA ALA A 33 6.42 -7.57 1.01
C ALA A 33 4.93 -7.50 1.37
N LEU A 34 4.47 -6.30 1.71
CA LEU A 34 3.06 -6.03 1.91
C LEU A 34 2.33 -6.10 0.57
N ASN A 35 1.45 -7.09 0.41
CA ASN A 35 0.58 -7.20 -0.75
C ASN A 35 -0.79 -7.71 -0.34
N ASP A 36 -1.79 -7.42 -1.17
CA ASP A 36 -3.18 -7.77 -0.87
C ASP A 36 -3.40 -9.28 -0.71
N ALA A 37 -2.78 -10.09 -1.57
CA ALA A 37 -2.95 -11.54 -1.52
C ALA A 37 -2.45 -12.16 -0.20
N ALA A 38 -1.31 -11.68 0.31
CA ALA A 38 -0.75 -12.18 1.57
C ALA A 38 -1.51 -11.65 2.80
N PHE A 39 -2.00 -10.42 2.73
CA PHE A 39 -2.62 -9.74 3.88
C PHE A 39 -4.14 -9.86 3.94
N SER A 40 -4.83 -10.23 2.84
CA SER A 40 -6.27 -10.38 2.85
C SER A 40 -6.79 -11.32 3.96
N PRO A 41 -6.22 -12.51 4.21
CA PRO A 41 -6.70 -13.36 5.29
C PRO A 41 -6.49 -12.77 6.68
N VAL A 42 -5.39 -12.04 6.87
CA VAL A 42 -5.08 -11.37 8.16
C VAL A 42 -6.07 -10.25 8.42
N ILE A 43 -6.33 -9.42 7.41
CA ILE A 43 -7.27 -8.30 7.49
C ILE A 43 -8.69 -8.82 7.73
N GLU A 44 -9.17 -9.78 6.94
CA GLU A 44 -10.50 -10.36 7.09
C GLU A 44 -10.71 -10.99 8.48
N ARG A 45 -9.67 -11.67 8.99
CA ARG A 45 -9.69 -12.22 10.35
C ARG A 45 -9.76 -11.12 11.41
N ALA A 46 -9.07 -9.99 11.20
CA ALA A 46 -9.12 -8.88 12.15
C ALA A 46 -10.51 -8.29 12.30
N PHE A 47 -11.28 -8.21 11.21
CA PHE A 47 -12.67 -7.74 11.24
C PHE A 47 -13.71 -8.79 11.66
N SER A 48 -13.33 -10.08 11.81
CA SER A 48 -14.29 -11.15 12.12
C SER A 48 -14.06 -11.82 13.47
N LYS A 49 -12.80 -11.96 13.91
CA LYS A 49 -12.46 -12.72 15.12
C LYS A 49 -12.92 -11.99 16.38
N GLY A 50 -13.77 -12.66 17.18
CA GLY A 50 -14.16 -12.16 18.51
C GLY A 50 -15.15 -10.99 18.50
N LYS A 51 -15.67 -10.56 17.34
CA LYS A 51 -16.53 -9.37 17.20
C LYS A 51 -15.85 -8.15 17.84
N PRO A 52 -14.75 -7.65 17.28
CA PRO A 52 -14.01 -6.54 17.86
C PRO A 52 -14.82 -5.25 17.86
N ALA A 53 -14.58 -4.39 18.83
CA ALA A 53 -15.16 -3.05 18.87
C ALA A 53 -14.46 -2.08 17.92
N ALA A 54 -13.21 -2.39 17.56
CA ALA A 54 -12.42 -1.63 16.61
C ALA A 54 -11.31 -2.52 16.00
N VAL A 55 -10.77 -2.09 14.87
CA VAL A 55 -9.53 -2.62 14.30
C VAL A 55 -8.46 -1.53 14.36
N ALA A 56 -7.31 -1.85 14.93
CA ALA A 56 -6.13 -1.00 14.90
C ALA A 56 -5.18 -1.47 13.79
N ILE A 57 -4.71 -0.57 12.94
CA ILE A 57 -3.63 -0.83 11.99
C ILE A 57 -2.36 -0.15 12.48
N SER A 58 -1.31 -0.93 12.72
CA SER A 58 0.03 -0.40 13.01
C SER A 58 0.77 -0.31 11.68
N VAL A 59 1.20 0.90 11.32
CA VAL A 59 1.86 1.19 10.03
C VAL A 59 3.31 1.56 10.27
N ASN A 60 4.22 0.81 9.64
CA ASN A 60 5.65 1.13 9.58
C ASN A 60 6.17 0.80 8.19
N SER A 61 5.92 1.67 7.22
CA SER A 61 6.15 1.40 5.80
C SER A 61 6.63 2.65 5.04
N PRO A 62 7.72 2.55 4.28
CA PRO A 62 8.16 3.62 3.39
C PRO A 62 7.30 3.73 2.12
N GLY A 63 6.31 2.86 1.95
CA GLY A 63 5.48 2.78 0.75
C GLY A 63 5.93 1.72 -0.24
N GLY A 64 5.67 1.97 -1.51
CA GLY A 64 5.99 1.05 -2.62
C GLY A 64 4.89 1.06 -3.69
N SER A 65 4.41 -0.11 -4.11
CA SER A 65 3.44 -0.25 -5.19
C SER A 65 2.12 0.49 -4.92
N PRO A 66 1.74 1.47 -5.75
CA PRO A 66 0.46 2.17 -5.61
C PRO A 66 -0.74 1.22 -5.71
N VAL A 67 -0.67 0.25 -6.61
CA VAL A 67 -1.74 -0.74 -6.81
C VAL A 67 -1.95 -1.58 -5.56
N GLN A 68 -0.88 -2.07 -4.92
CA GLN A 68 -1.00 -2.86 -3.70
C GLN A 68 -1.50 -2.01 -2.52
N SER A 69 -1.06 -0.76 -2.43
CA SER A 69 -1.57 0.19 -1.43
C SER A 69 -3.07 0.41 -1.57
N SER A 70 -3.53 0.62 -2.82
CA SER A 70 -4.95 0.78 -3.13
C SER A 70 -5.77 -0.47 -2.79
N LEU A 71 -5.30 -1.65 -3.17
CA LEU A 71 -6.01 -2.91 -2.91
C LEU A 71 -6.16 -3.19 -1.42
N ILE A 72 -5.07 -3.06 -0.65
CA ILE A 72 -5.10 -3.25 0.80
C ILE A 72 -6.00 -2.21 1.47
N GLY A 73 -5.84 -0.92 1.12
CA GLY A 73 -6.62 0.16 1.68
C GLY A 73 -8.12 0.02 1.39
N SER A 74 -8.48 -0.27 0.15
CA SER A 74 -9.88 -0.51 -0.25
C SER A 74 -10.49 -1.70 0.47
N ARG A 75 -9.74 -2.77 0.72
CA ARG A 75 -10.18 -3.92 1.51
C ARG A 75 -10.48 -3.51 2.96
N ILE A 76 -9.60 -2.74 3.58
CA ILE A 76 -9.79 -2.25 4.95
C ILE A 76 -11.05 -1.40 5.04
N ARG A 77 -11.22 -0.41 4.15
CA ARG A 77 -12.40 0.46 4.13
C ARG A 77 -13.69 -0.32 3.91
N ARG A 78 -13.72 -1.17 2.90
CA ARG A 78 -14.88 -2.01 2.61
C ARG A 78 -15.30 -2.85 3.82
N LEU A 79 -14.35 -3.52 4.49
CA LEU A 79 -14.66 -4.35 5.67
C LEU A 79 -15.11 -3.52 6.88
N SER A 80 -14.54 -2.31 7.05
CA SER A 80 -14.96 -1.35 8.06
C SER A 80 -16.43 -0.96 7.87
N GLU A 81 -16.79 -0.59 6.65
CA GLU A 81 -18.15 -0.18 6.27
C GLU A 81 -19.15 -1.34 6.36
N GLU A 82 -18.82 -2.51 5.77
CA GLU A 82 -19.69 -3.70 5.79
C GLU A 82 -20.00 -4.23 7.20
N LYS A 83 -19.07 -4.04 8.13
CA LYS A 83 -19.17 -4.59 9.50
C LYS A 83 -19.43 -3.53 10.56
N GLU A 84 -19.47 -2.25 10.16
CA GLU A 84 -19.65 -1.10 11.06
C GLU A 84 -18.61 -1.10 12.20
N ILE A 85 -17.34 -1.45 11.86
CA ILE A 85 -16.23 -1.52 12.80
C ILE A 85 -15.25 -0.40 12.49
N PRO A 86 -15.02 0.56 13.40
CA PRO A 86 -14.09 1.65 13.19
C PRO A 86 -12.63 1.16 13.11
N VAL A 87 -11.84 1.88 12.33
CA VAL A 87 -10.41 1.61 12.11
C VAL A 87 -9.58 2.77 12.63
N PHE A 88 -8.55 2.48 13.42
CA PHE A 88 -7.59 3.45 13.93
C PHE A 88 -6.20 3.11 13.42
N ALA A 89 -5.50 4.07 12.83
CA ALA A 89 -4.13 3.90 12.38
C ALA A 89 -3.14 4.44 13.41
N PHE A 90 -2.11 3.65 13.69
CA PHE A 90 -1.00 4.02 14.54
C PHE A 90 0.28 3.94 13.71
N ILE A 91 0.91 5.09 13.48
CA ILE A 91 2.15 5.19 12.74
C ILE A 91 3.31 5.02 13.71
N GLU A 92 4.22 4.08 13.37
CA GLU A 92 5.47 3.89 14.11
C GLU A 92 6.55 4.84 13.57
N ASP A 93 7.68 4.35 13.06
CA ASP A 93 8.76 5.21 12.55
C ASP A 93 8.37 5.95 11.26
N VAL A 94 7.67 5.25 10.34
CA VAL A 94 7.39 5.80 9.01
C VAL A 94 6.04 5.34 8.44
N ALA A 95 5.32 6.30 7.86
CA ALA A 95 4.22 6.04 6.95
C ALA A 95 4.36 6.99 5.76
N ALA A 96 5.15 6.59 4.76
CA ALA A 96 5.44 7.43 3.60
C ALA A 96 4.82 6.84 2.33
N SER A 97 4.38 7.71 1.39
CA SER A 97 3.81 7.32 0.10
C SER A 97 2.68 6.29 0.29
N GLY A 98 2.80 5.08 -0.28
CA GLY A 98 1.83 4.00 -0.08
C GLY A 98 1.57 3.65 1.39
N GLY A 99 2.56 3.82 2.29
CA GLY A 99 2.38 3.64 3.73
C GLY A 99 1.41 4.65 4.33
N TYR A 100 1.51 5.91 3.92
CA TYR A 100 0.55 6.94 4.33
C TYR A 100 -0.85 6.69 3.72
N TRP A 101 -0.89 6.19 2.48
CA TRP A 101 -2.15 5.76 1.87
C TRP A 101 -2.87 4.71 2.73
N LEU A 102 -2.12 3.71 3.24
CA LEU A 102 -2.71 2.71 4.15
C LEU A 102 -3.20 3.34 5.47
N ALA A 103 -2.44 4.27 6.05
CA ALA A 103 -2.86 4.97 7.25
C ALA A 103 -4.13 5.82 7.01
N SER A 104 -4.24 6.48 5.85
CA SER A 104 -5.39 7.32 5.48
C SER A 104 -6.70 6.52 5.21
N CYS A 105 -6.62 5.20 5.21
CA CYS A 105 -7.82 4.35 5.17
C CYS A 105 -8.50 4.19 6.54
N ALA A 106 -7.90 4.69 7.62
CA ALA A 106 -8.48 4.69 8.96
C ALA A 106 -9.42 5.87 9.18
N ASP A 107 -10.24 5.79 10.20
CA ASP A 107 -11.13 6.87 10.63
C ASP A 107 -10.36 7.94 11.40
N GLU A 108 -9.31 7.52 12.14
CA GLU A 108 -8.38 8.42 12.85
C GLU A 108 -6.94 7.90 12.72
N ILE A 109 -5.99 8.83 12.67
CA ILE A 109 -4.56 8.54 12.52
C ILE A 109 -3.80 9.12 13.71
N PHE A 110 -2.99 8.29 14.35
CA PHE A 110 -2.11 8.66 15.45
C PHE A 110 -0.65 8.46 15.00
N ALA A 111 0.18 9.47 15.23
CA ALA A 111 1.60 9.43 14.90
C ALA A 111 2.42 10.05 16.04
N ASP A 112 3.63 9.57 16.25
CA ASP A 112 4.60 10.24 17.11
C ASP A 112 5.10 11.52 16.42
N PRO A 113 5.40 12.60 17.15
CA PRO A 113 5.99 13.81 16.55
C PRO A 113 7.28 13.58 15.76
N ALA A 114 8.01 12.50 16.03
CA ALA A 114 9.22 12.10 15.32
C ALA A 114 8.95 11.17 14.13
N SER A 115 7.71 10.69 13.93
CA SER A 115 7.37 9.83 12.80
C SER A 115 7.49 10.57 11.47
N ILE A 116 8.01 9.87 10.46
CA ILE A 116 8.07 10.39 9.09
C ILE A 116 6.76 10.04 8.38
N VAL A 117 5.97 11.07 8.02
CA VAL A 117 4.66 10.87 7.39
C VAL A 117 4.52 11.70 6.10
N GLY A 118 3.69 11.24 5.17
CA GLY A 118 3.41 11.96 3.91
C GLY A 118 4.13 11.38 2.70
N SER A 119 4.92 12.18 1.99
CA SER A 119 5.62 11.76 0.74
C SER A 119 4.65 11.18 -0.30
N ILE A 120 3.48 11.80 -0.47
CA ILE A 120 2.48 11.38 -1.46
C ILE A 120 2.89 11.90 -2.84
N GLY A 121 3.05 10.97 -3.77
CA GLY A 121 3.38 11.27 -5.16
C GLY A 121 4.00 10.07 -5.86
N VAL A 122 4.15 10.19 -7.19
CA VAL A 122 4.84 9.22 -8.03
C VAL A 122 6.01 9.93 -8.69
N ILE A 123 7.18 9.31 -8.64
CA ILE A 123 8.38 9.81 -9.29
C ILE A 123 8.71 8.85 -10.43
N SER A 124 8.85 9.40 -11.65
CA SER A 124 9.52 8.77 -12.77
C SER A 124 10.81 9.53 -13.01
N ALA A 125 11.95 8.89 -12.83
CA ALA A 125 13.26 9.50 -13.01
C ALA A 125 14.14 8.65 -13.91
N GLY A 126 14.93 9.32 -14.76
CA GLY A 126 15.83 8.67 -15.69
C GLY A 126 16.93 9.62 -16.15
N PHE A 127 17.74 9.16 -17.07
CA PHE A 127 18.80 9.96 -17.72
C PHE A 127 18.55 10.01 -19.22
N GLY A 128 18.64 11.20 -19.83
CA GLY A 128 18.72 11.37 -21.28
C GLY A 128 20.16 11.14 -21.75
N LEU A 129 20.39 10.10 -22.53
CA LEU A 129 21.73 9.68 -22.97
C LEU A 129 21.90 9.82 -24.47
N GLN A 130 20.94 10.40 -25.20
CA GLN A 130 20.99 10.56 -26.66
C GLN A 130 22.22 11.31 -27.14
N ASP A 131 22.55 12.46 -26.51
CA ASP A 131 23.69 13.27 -26.89
C ASP A 131 25.02 12.61 -26.56
N LEU A 132 25.04 11.83 -25.47
CA LEU A 132 26.22 11.07 -25.07
C LEU A 132 26.55 10.02 -26.13
N ILE A 133 25.61 9.19 -26.54
CA ILE A 133 25.86 8.15 -27.56
C ILE A 133 26.19 8.76 -28.93
N ALA A 134 25.52 9.87 -29.30
CA ALA A 134 25.81 10.59 -30.54
C ALA A 134 27.25 11.12 -30.58
N ARG A 135 27.74 11.67 -29.46
CA ARG A 135 29.14 12.17 -29.34
C ARG A 135 30.20 11.09 -29.58
N TYR A 136 29.88 9.84 -29.23
CA TYR A 136 30.77 8.70 -29.45
C TYR A 136 30.48 7.95 -30.76
N GLY A 137 29.63 8.48 -31.63
CA GLY A 137 29.30 7.86 -32.92
C GLY A 137 28.50 6.56 -32.78
N ILE A 138 27.82 6.35 -31.65
CA ILE A 138 27.03 5.16 -31.41
C ILE A 138 25.59 5.39 -31.92
N GLU A 139 25.16 4.55 -32.85
CA GLU A 139 23.82 4.60 -33.42
C GLU A 139 22.86 3.68 -32.64
N ARG A 140 21.80 4.24 -32.10
CA ARG A 140 20.70 3.48 -31.43
C ARG A 140 19.68 3.02 -32.47
N ARG A 141 19.63 1.71 -32.73
CA ARG A 141 18.67 1.09 -33.65
C ARG A 141 17.55 0.40 -32.86
N VAL A 142 16.31 0.81 -33.06
CA VAL A 142 15.15 0.25 -32.34
C VAL A 142 14.09 -0.13 -33.37
N TYR A 143 13.71 -1.39 -33.36
CA TYR A 143 12.67 -1.95 -34.23
C TYR A 143 11.51 -2.39 -33.33
N THR A 144 10.35 -1.74 -33.42
CA THR A 144 9.18 -2.03 -32.58
C THR A 144 7.92 -2.23 -33.41
N ALA A 145 7.08 -3.15 -33.00
CA ALA A 145 5.70 -3.24 -33.43
C ALA A 145 4.81 -2.64 -32.34
N GLY A 146 4.13 -1.53 -32.66
CA GLY A 146 3.30 -0.75 -31.73
C GLY A 146 3.89 0.63 -31.41
N LYS A 147 3.02 1.67 -31.46
CA LYS A 147 3.40 3.09 -31.41
C LYS A 147 4.14 3.52 -30.14
N SER A 148 3.85 2.89 -29.01
CA SER A 148 4.35 3.33 -27.68
C SER A 148 5.28 2.33 -27.02
N LYS A 149 5.81 1.34 -27.78
CA LYS A 149 6.67 0.29 -27.19
C LYS A 149 8.03 0.78 -26.73
N SER A 150 8.53 1.88 -27.30
CA SER A 150 9.81 2.53 -26.93
C SER A 150 9.58 3.88 -26.26
N MET A 151 8.47 4.03 -25.56
CA MET A 151 8.17 5.20 -24.75
C MET A 151 9.26 5.43 -23.71
N LEU A 152 9.70 6.67 -23.55
CA LEU A 152 10.74 7.09 -22.60
C LEU A 152 12.09 6.33 -22.75
N ASP A 153 12.46 5.92 -23.97
CA ASP A 153 13.78 5.34 -24.24
C ASP A 153 14.88 6.38 -23.92
N PRO A 154 15.78 6.14 -22.96
CA PRO A 154 16.77 7.12 -22.51
C PRO A 154 17.82 7.47 -23.55
N PHE A 155 17.91 6.70 -24.65
CA PHE A 155 18.83 6.92 -25.76
C PHE A 155 18.17 7.62 -26.96
N ARG A 156 16.99 8.17 -26.78
CA ARG A 156 16.26 8.93 -27.81
C ARG A 156 15.78 10.25 -27.23
N GLU A 157 15.50 11.20 -28.11
CA GLU A 157 14.87 12.44 -27.72
C GLU A 157 13.52 12.17 -27.06
N GLU A 158 13.27 12.84 -25.94
CA GLU A 158 12.03 12.70 -25.17
C GLU A 158 10.88 13.35 -25.96
N LYS A 159 9.77 12.67 -26.03
CA LYS A 159 8.57 13.15 -26.71
C LYS A 159 7.54 13.66 -25.71
N GLN A 160 6.97 14.81 -25.97
CA GLN A 160 5.89 15.38 -25.13
C GLN A 160 4.72 14.41 -24.97
N GLU A 161 4.36 13.67 -26.04
CA GLU A 161 3.32 12.65 -26.00
C GLU A 161 3.60 11.53 -24.96
N ASP A 162 4.87 11.15 -24.78
CA ASP A 162 5.27 10.13 -23.81
C ASP A 162 5.18 10.67 -22.37
N ILE A 163 5.57 11.94 -22.17
CA ILE A 163 5.40 12.64 -20.88
C ILE A 163 3.92 12.76 -20.50
N ASP A 164 3.06 13.15 -21.44
CA ASP A 164 1.63 13.34 -21.21
C ASP A 164 0.91 12.02 -20.86
N ARG A 165 1.42 10.90 -21.37
CA ARG A 165 0.92 9.55 -21.02
C ARG A 165 1.36 9.09 -19.64
N LEU A 166 2.45 9.63 -19.11
CA LEU A 166 2.98 9.26 -17.81
C LEU A 166 2.24 9.97 -16.67
N LYS A 167 1.71 11.16 -16.93
CA LYS A 167 0.94 11.99 -15.98
C LYS A 167 -0.52 11.58 -15.91
#